data_b68b633eae485f8a9e05253b37bc642a
#
_entry.id   b68b633eae485f8a9e05253b37bc642a
#
_cell.length_a   1.000
_cell.length_b   1.000
_cell.length_c   1.000
_cell.angle_alpha   90.00
_cell.angle_beta   90.00
_cell.angle_gamma   90.00
#
_symmetry.space_group_name_H-M   'P 1'
#
loop_
_entity.id
_entity.type
_entity.pdbx_description
1 polymer ?
#
loop_
_entity_poly.entity_id
_entity_poly.type
_entity_poly.pdbx_seq_one_letter_code
_entity_poly.pdbx_strand_id
1 'polypeptide(L)'
;DVKSAVAMLEGLRVDAIGFNCGLGPKQMIPLVKELRECTSLPIIVMPNAGLPESVDGKTVYNVSPDEFANDMKEIAELGVSILGGCCGTTPAHIKRMIELCKDIDDNIPEKKNDTVVCSYSTSVTIGQKPVVIGERINPTGKKLFKEALRNNNIDYM
;
A
#
# COMPACT_ATOMS: atom_id res chain seq x y z
N ASP A 1 3.95 2.92 7.42
CA ASP A 1 3.75 3.84 6.28
C ASP A 1 3.65 3.04 4.96
N VAL A 2 3.19 3.67 3.90
CA VAL A 2 3.01 3.04 2.57
C VAL A 2 4.35 2.53 2.03
N LYS A 3 5.42 3.30 2.16
CA LYS A 3 6.74 2.94 1.66
C LYS A 3 7.34 1.70 2.35
N SER A 4 7.13 1.55 3.66
CA SER A 4 7.54 0.35 4.39
C SER A 4 6.75 -0.88 3.94
N ALA A 5 5.44 -0.74 3.73
CA ALA A 5 4.60 -1.82 3.20
C ALA A 5 5.04 -2.24 1.79
N VAL A 6 5.32 -1.28 0.92
CA VAL A 6 5.84 -1.54 -0.43
C VAL A 6 7.17 -2.29 -0.36
N ALA A 7 8.14 -1.80 0.42
CA ALA A 7 9.46 -2.43 0.53
C ALA A 7 9.38 -3.88 1.02
N MET A 8 8.48 -4.17 1.96
CA MET A 8 8.22 -5.52 2.47
C MET A 8 7.59 -6.41 1.39
N LEU A 9 6.52 -5.93 0.74
CA LEU A 9 5.77 -6.73 -0.24
C LEU A 9 6.57 -6.98 -1.52
N GLU A 10 7.30 -5.98 -2.02
CA GLU A 10 8.21 -6.17 -3.16
C GLU A 10 9.35 -7.14 -2.81
N GLY A 11 9.85 -7.11 -1.56
CA GLY A 11 10.81 -8.09 -1.06
C GLY A 11 10.24 -9.53 -1.04
N LEU A 12 8.95 -9.69 -0.88
CA LEU A 12 8.23 -10.97 -1.00
C LEU A 12 7.90 -11.35 -2.46
N ARG A 13 8.26 -10.50 -3.42
CA ARG A 13 8.06 -10.71 -4.86
C ARG A 13 6.60 -10.88 -5.26
N VAL A 14 5.72 -10.03 -4.74
CA VAL A 14 4.32 -9.96 -5.19
C VAL A 14 4.24 -9.40 -6.60
N ASP A 15 3.22 -9.80 -7.37
CA ASP A 15 3.02 -9.35 -8.75
C ASP A 15 2.21 -8.06 -8.85
N ALA A 16 1.46 -7.71 -7.82
CA ALA A 16 0.68 -6.48 -7.72
C ALA A 16 0.50 -6.10 -6.24
N ILE A 17 0.23 -4.81 -6.00
CA ILE A 17 0.04 -4.26 -4.65
C ILE A 17 -1.13 -3.26 -4.68
N GLY A 18 -1.80 -3.06 -3.57
CA GLY A 18 -2.88 -2.07 -3.55
C GLY A 18 -3.68 -2.00 -2.27
N PHE A 19 -4.86 -1.43 -2.41
CA PHE A 19 -5.78 -1.19 -1.29
C PHE A 19 -7.13 -1.86 -1.52
N ASN A 20 -7.66 -2.44 -0.47
CA ASN A 20 -8.98 -3.03 -0.47
C ASN A 20 -9.73 -2.67 0.81
N CYS A 21 -10.99 -2.27 0.69
CA CYS A 21 -11.89 -2.03 1.82
C CYS A 21 -11.45 -0.86 2.74
N GLY A 22 -12.15 -0.68 3.86
CA GLY A 22 -11.84 0.29 4.91
C GLY A 22 -12.18 1.74 4.59
N LEU A 23 -11.95 2.19 3.37
CA LEU A 23 -12.14 3.57 2.91
C LEU A 23 -13.00 3.62 1.66
N GLY A 24 -13.57 4.80 1.37
CA GLY A 24 -14.15 5.12 0.07
C GLY A 24 -13.09 5.56 -0.94
N PRO A 25 -13.45 5.68 -2.23
CA PRO A 25 -12.48 6.00 -3.28
C PRO A 25 -11.82 7.37 -3.04
N LYS A 26 -12.60 8.37 -2.67
CA LYS A 26 -12.10 9.73 -2.39
C LYS A 26 -11.01 9.76 -1.31
N GLN A 27 -11.17 8.97 -0.25
CA GLN A 27 -10.18 8.87 0.82
C GLN A 27 -8.95 8.06 0.41
N MET A 28 -9.08 7.17 -0.60
CA MET A 28 -7.95 6.38 -1.12
C MET A 28 -7.06 7.17 -2.10
N ILE A 29 -7.55 8.21 -2.76
CA ILE A 29 -6.77 9.00 -3.73
C ILE A 29 -5.40 9.42 -3.21
N PRO A 30 -5.24 10.07 -2.03
CA PRO A 30 -3.93 10.46 -1.52
C PRO A 30 -3.02 9.25 -1.23
N LEU A 31 -3.58 8.13 -0.76
CA LEU A 31 -2.81 6.91 -0.51
C LEU A 31 -2.34 6.26 -1.81
N VAL A 32 -3.15 6.30 -2.86
CA VAL A 32 -2.79 5.80 -4.19
C VAL A 32 -1.68 6.64 -4.81
N LYS A 33 -1.72 7.98 -4.64
CA LYS A 33 -0.63 8.88 -5.05
C LYS A 33 0.69 8.49 -4.36
N GLU A 34 0.68 8.35 -3.04
CA GLU A 34 1.86 7.93 -2.27
C GLU A 34 2.34 6.52 -2.70
N LEU A 35 1.42 5.58 -2.90
CA LEU A 35 1.75 4.24 -3.36
C LEU A 35 2.42 4.26 -4.74
N ARG A 36 1.89 5.05 -5.68
CA ARG A 36 2.45 5.17 -7.03
C ARG A 36 3.86 5.76 -7.03
N GLU A 37 4.17 6.64 -6.10
CA GLU A 37 5.52 7.17 -5.92
C GLU A 37 6.51 6.12 -5.39
N CYS A 38 6.03 5.11 -4.69
CA CYS A 38 6.87 4.10 -4.03
C CYS A 38 7.11 2.85 -4.88
N THR A 39 6.18 2.46 -5.75
CA THR A 39 6.25 1.20 -6.50
C THR A 39 6.10 1.38 -8.00
N SER A 40 6.66 0.46 -8.78
CA SER A 40 6.41 0.29 -10.22
C SER A 40 5.58 -0.97 -10.53
N LEU A 41 5.11 -1.68 -9.52
CA LEU A 41 4.20 -2.80 -9.70
C LEU A 41 2.80 -2.33 -10.13
N PRO A 42 2.02 -3.20 -10.81
CA PRO A 42 0.61 -2.96 -11.01
C PRO A 42 -0.11 -2.68 -9.69
N ILE A 43 -0.97 -1.64 -9.68
CA ILE A 43 -1.73 -1.26 -8.49
C ILE A 43 -3.17 -1.74 -8.63
N ILE A 44 -3.70 -2.28 -7.53
CA ILE A 44 -5.09 -2.74 -7.39
C ILE A 44 -5.81 -1.84 -6.39
N VAL A 45 -6.99 -1.31 -6.74
CA VAL A 45 -7.79 -0.49 -5.83
C VAL A 45 -9.24 -0.96 -5.83
N MET A 46 -9.71 -1.38 -4.66
CA MET A 46 -11.08 -1.88 -4.45
C MET A 46 -11.71 -1.23 -3.20
N PRO A 47 -12.17 0.03 -3.29
CA PRO A 47 -12.74 0.77 -2.16
C PRO A 47 -14.17 0.33 -1.84
N ASN A 48 -14.66 0.75 -0.69
CA ASN A 48 -16.07 0.70 -0.36
C ASN A 48 -16.84 1.81 -1.11
N ALA A 49 -18.14 1.69 -1.19
CA ALA A 49 -19.01 2.77 -1.70
C ALA A 49 -19.16 3.91 -0.66
N GLY A 50 -18.04 4.44 -0.18
CA GLY A 50 -17.92 5.44 0.87
C GLY A 50 -17.49 4.89 2.21
N LEU A 51 -17.54 5.74 3.24
CA LEU A 51 -17.30 5.31 4.62
C LEU A 51 -18.53 4.60 5.20
N PRO A 52 -18.36 3.60 6.07
CA PRO A 52 -19.49 2.97 6.72
C PRO A 52 -20.18 3.93 7.70
N GLU A 53 -21.49 4.04 7.59
CA GLU A 53 -22.35 4.79 8.51
C GLU A 53 -23.31 3.83 9.20
N SER A 54 -23.66 4.12 10.47
CA SER A 54 -24.66 3.35 11.19
C SER A 54 -26.00 4.06 11.15
N VAL A 55 -26.99 3.46 10.48
CA VAL A 55 -28.36 3.95 10.44
C VAL A 55 -29.28 2.85 10.98
N ASP A 56 -30.01 3.13 12.06
CA ASP A 56 -30.89 2.17 12.73
C ASP A 56 -30.19 0.83 13.06
N GLY A 57 -28.92 0.88 13.50
CA GLY A 57 -28.13 -0.29 13.86
C GLY A 57 -27.66 -1.14 12.66
N LYS A 58 -27.84 -0.64 11.42
CA LYS A 58 -27.34 -1.28 10.20
C LYS A 58 -26.24 -0.44 9.58
N THR A 59 -25.21 -1.12 9.06
CA THR A 59 -24.15 -0.46 8.28
C THR A 59 -24.67 -0.13 6.89
N VAL A 60 -24.56 1.14 6.49
CA VAL A 60 -24.91 1.64 5.17
C VAL A 60 -23.71 2.34 4.53
N TYR A 61 -23.72 2.41 3.21
CA TYR A 61 -22.71 3.10 2.39
C TYR A 61 -23.45 4.05 1.45
N ASN A 62 -23.12 5.34 1.48
CA ASN A 62 -23.95 6.40 0.89
C ASN A 62 -23.38 7.05 -0.37
N VAL A 63 -22.24 6.56 -0.89
CA VAL A 63 -21.68 7.09 -2.13
C VAL A 63 -22.44 6.50 -3.31
N SER A 64 -22.97 7.37 -4.15
CA SER A 64 -23.73 6.98 -5.34
C SER A 64 -22.85 6.37 -6.44
N PRO A 65 -23.42 5.60 -7.39
CA PRO A 65 -22.67 5.06 -8.52
C PRO A 65 -21.92 6.11 -9.35
N ASP A 66 -22.50 7.30 -9.53
CA ASP A 66 -21.86 8.39 -10.28
C ASP A 66 -20.69 9.01 -9.52
N GLU A 67 -20.85 9.29 -8.23
CA GLU A 67 -19.76 9.79 -7.39
C GLU A 67 -18.63 8.78 -7.28
N PHE A 68 -18.95 7.51 -7.00
CA PHE A 68 -18.00 6.43 -6.97
C PHE A 68 -17.17 6.34 -8.26
N ALA A 69 -17.86 6.36 -9.41
CA ALA A 69 -17.21 6.24 -10.71
C ALA A 69 -16.31 7.45 -11.05
N ASN A 70 -16.70 8.66 -10.66
CA ASN A 70 -15.88 9.85 -10.85
C ASN A 70 -14.59 9.80 -10.00
N ASP A 71 -14.69 9.42 -8.73
CA ASP A 71 -13.52 9.27 -7.87
C ASP A 71 -12.62 8.12 -8.36
N MET A 72 -13.21 7.00 -8.83
CA MET A 72 -12.47 5.88 -9.42
C MET A 72 -11.78 6.25 -10.73
N LYS A 73 -12.35 7.18 -11.50
CA LYS A 73 -11.69 7.75 -12.68
C LYS A 73 -10.43 8.50 -12.30
N GLU A 74 -10.47 9.37 -11.26
CA GLU A 74 -9.27 10.04 -10.76
C GLU A 74 -8.21 9.02 -10.30
N ILE A 75 -8.63 7.95 -9.64
CA ILE A 75 -7.74 6.86 -9.23
C ILE A 75 -7.12 6.16 -10.45
N ALA A 76 -7.89 5.88 -11.49
CA ALA A 76 -7.39 5.28 -12.73
C ALA A 76 -6.34 6.16 -13.42
N GLU A 77 -6.58 7.47 -13.48
CA GLU A 77 -5.67 8.47 -14.06
C GLU A 77 -4.32 8.56 -13.31
N LEU A 78 -4.24 8.05 -12.08
CA LEU A 78 -2.98 7.89 -11.33
C LEU A 78 -2.17 6.65 -11.77
N GLY A 79 -2.59 5.91 -12.77
CA GLY A 79 -1.91 4.72 -13.28
C GLY A 79 -2.22 3.44 -12.50
N VAL A 80 -3.43 3.32 -11.98
CA VAL A 80 -3.92 2.09 -11.34
C VAL A 80 -4.34 1.09 -12.41
N SER A 81 -3.82 -0.14 -12.34
CA SER A 81 -4.04 -1.17 -13.36
C SER A 81 -5.31 -1.99 -13.15
N ILE A 82 -5.74 -2.15 -11.91
CA ILE A 82 -6.90 -2.98 -11.58
C ILE A 82 -7.85 -2.21 -10.67
N LEU A 83 -9.07 -2.03 -11.13
CA LEU A 83 -10.13 -1.32 -10.43
C LEU A 83 -11.26 -2.26 -10.04
N GLY A 84 -11.82 -2.06 -8.87
CA GLY A 84 -12.95 -2.83 -8.39
C GLY A 84 -13.74 -2.11 -7.30
N GLY A 85 -14.49 -2.86 -6.54
CA GLY A 85 -15.24 -2.34 -5.42
C GLY A 85 -15.34 -3.36 -4.30
N CYS A 86 -15.64 -2.88 -3.08
CA CYS A 86 -15.81 -3.70 -1.89
C CYS A 86 -17.17 -3.42 -1.23
N CYS A 87 -17.21 -3.20 0.06
CA CYS A 87 -18.46 -3.04 0.81
C CYS A 87 -19.33 -1.92 0.27
N GLY A 88 -20.62 -2.16 0.14
CA GLY A 88 -21.60 -1.20 -0.36
C GLY A 88 -21.63 -1.02 -1.87
N THR A 89 -20.63 -1.51 -2.62
CA THR A 89 -20.68 -1.45 -4.08
C THR A 89 -21.68 -2.44 -4.66
N THR A 90 -22.37 -2.02 -5.69
CA THR A 90 -23.41 -2.78 -6.42
C THR A 90 -23.01 -2.90 -7.89
N PRO A 91 -23.69 -3.75 -8.67
CA PRO A 91 -23.47 -3.82 -10.12
C PRO A 91 -23.58 -2.46 -10.82
N ALA A 92 -24.42 -1.54 -10.31
CA ALA A 92 -24.55 -0.19 -10.87
C ALA A 92 -23.27 0.65 -10.69
N HIS A 93 -22.59 0.56 -9.53
CA HIS A 93 -21.31 1.21 -9.28
C HIS A 93 -20.25 0.70 -10.26
N ILE A 94 -20.13 -0.61 -10.38
CA ILE A 94 -19.12 -1.24 -11.26
C ILE A 94 -19.40 -0.91 -12.73
N LYS A 95 -20.66 -0.97 -13.17
CA LYS A 95 -21.04 -0.59 -14.53
C LYS A 95 -20.63 0.85 -14.84
N ARG A 96 -20.98 1.78 -13.94
CA ARG A 96 -20.69 3.20 -14.14
C ARG A 96 -19.18 3.47 -14.13
N MET A 97 -18.44 2.83 -13.25
CA MET A 97 -16.97 2.87 -13.22
C MET A 97 -16.37 2.40 -14.56
N ILE A 98 -16.80 1.26 -15.09
CA ILE A 98 -16.33 0.75 -16.37
C ILE A 98 -16.58 1.76 -17.50
N GLU A 99 -17.76 2.36 -17.54
CA GLU A 99 -18.12 3.37 -18.55
C GLU A 99 -17.15 4.56 -18.56
N LEU A 100 -16.67 5.00 -17.38
CA LEU A 100 -15.79 6.15 -17.25
C LEU A 100 -14.29 5.80 -17.36
N CYS A 101 -13.90 4.56 -17.05
CA CYS A 101 -12.49 4.18 -16.95
C CYS A 101 -11.97 3.34 -18.12
N LYS A 102 -12.84 2.77 -18.97
CA LYS A 102 -12.47 1.80 -20.03
C LYS A 102 -11.45 2.31 -21.05
N ASP A 103 -11.36 3.61 -21.25
CA ASP A 103 -10.48 4.24 -22.23
C ASP A 103 -9.26 4.91 -21.57
N ILE A 104 -9.02 4.65 -20.30
CA ILE A 104 -7.86 5.16 -19.56
C ILE A 104 -6.76 4.11 -19.63
N ASP A 105 -5.61 4.51 -20.18
CA ASP A 105 -4.43 3.64 -20.22
C ASP A 105 -3.79 3.53 -18.82
N ASP A 106 -3.34 2.34 -18.47
CA ASP A 106 -2.53 2.12 -17.28
C ASP A 106 -1.09 2.58 -17.55
N ASN A 107 -0.74 3.76 -17.11
CA ASN A 107 0.63 4.25 -17.11
C ASN A 107 1.44 3.59 -16.00
N ILE A 108 1.88 2.34 -16.21
CA ILE A 108 2.82 1.68 -15.30
C ILE A 108 4.18 2.36 -15.47
N PRO A 109 4.74 2.99 -14.41
CA PRO A 109 6.01 3.67 -14.50
C PRO A 109 7.17 2.70 -14.73
N GLU A 110 8.29 3.22 -15.23
CA GLU A 110 9.52 2.45 -15.34
C GLU A 110 9.91 1.84 -13.99
N LYS A 111 10.55 0.67 -14.06
CA LYS A 111 10.97 -0.08 -12.87
C LYS A 111 11.89 0.77 -11.99
N LYS A 112 11.50 0.97 -10.75
CA LYS A 112 12.33 1.62 -9.74
C LYS A 112 13.42 0.64 -9.28
N ASN A 113 14.66 1.13 -9.23
CA ASN A 113 15.82 0.32 -8.84
C ASN A 113 16.41 0.77 -7.49
N ASP A 114 15.59 1.35 -6.63
CA ASP A 114 16.01 1.76 -5.29
C ASP A 114 16.19 0.54 -4.38
N THR A 115 17.30 0.52 -3.64
CA THR A 115 17.46 -0.42 -2.53
C THR A 115 16.83 0.18 -1.30
N VAL A 116 15.77 -0.44 -0.80
CA VAL A 116 15.04 0.02 0.39
C VAL A 116 15.07 -1.07 1.46
N VAL A 117 15.39 -0.68 2.69
CA VAL A 117 15.22 -1.51 3.89
C VAL A 117 14.14 -0.89 4.76
N CYS A 118 13.35 -1.71 5.44
CA CYS A 118 12.27 -1.20 6.27
C CYS A 118 12.18 -1.92 7.62
N SER A 119 11.63 -1.20 8.58
CA SER A 119 11.06 -1.73 9.81
C SER A 119 9.53 -1.70 9.70
N TYR A 120 8.83 -1.94 10.80
CA TYR A 120 7.37 -1.89 10.85
C TYR A 120 6.77 -0.56 10.35
N SER A 121 7.41 0.57 10.63
CA SER A 121 6.85 1.91 10.36
C SER A 121 7.82 2.89 9.69
N THR A 122 9.03 2.46 9.40
CA THR A 122 10.07 3.35 8.86
C THR A 122 10.82 2.64 7.74
N SER A 123 11.07 3.35 6.66
CA SER A 123 11.86 2.88 5.52
C SER A 123 13.11 3.75 5.33
N VAL A 124 14.19 3.15 4.86
CA VAL A 124 15.44 3.82 4.51
C VAL A 124 15.85 3.42 3.10
N THR A 125 16.03 4.41 2.23
CA THR A 125 16.58 4.19 0.88
C THR A 125 18.10 4.25 0.94
N ILE A 126 18.75 3.23 0.38
CA ILE A 126 20.22 3.08 0.35
C ILE A 126 20.69 3.30 -1.09
N GLY A 127 21.85 3.97 -1.25
CA GLY A 127 22.52 4.14 -2.54
C GLY A 127 22.43 5.55 -3.13
N GLN A 128 21.54 6.41 -2.64
CA GLN A 128 21.45 7.82 -3.08
C GLN A 128 22.39 8.74 -2.32
N LYS A 129 22.59 8.49 -1.02
CA LYS A 129 23.47 9.25 -0.11
C LYS A 129 24.13 8.27 0.86
N PRO A 130 25.27 8.65 1.48
CA PRO A 130 25.85 7.88 2.59
C PRO A 130 24.81 7.69 3.71
N VAL A 131 24.63 6.46 4.16
CA VAL A 131 23.71 6.09 5.24
C VAL A 131 24.53 5.65 6.44
N VAL A 132 24.25 6.25 7.61
CA VAL A 132 24.89 5.87 8.88
C VAL A 132 24.17 4.64 9.44
N ILE A 133 24.89 3.55 9.64
CA ILE A 133 24.35 2.32 10.22
C ILE A 133 24.98 2.15 11.61
N GLY A 134 24.13 2.25 12.64
CA GLY A 134 24.49 1.90 14.02
C GLY A 134 24.11 0.44 14.30
N GLU A 135 25.05 -0.47 14.08
CA GLU A 135 24.83 -1.89 14.31
C GLU A 135 24.62 -2.20 15.80
N ARG A 136 23.67 -3.03 16.13
CA ARG A 136 23.39 -3.49 17.50
C ARG A 136 23.78 -4.96 17.75
N ILE A 137 23.82 -5.76 16.71
CA ILE A 137 24.12 -7.21 16.77
C ILE A 137 25.61 -7.42 16.49
N ASN A 138 26.47 -6.64 17.15
CA ASN A 138 27.92 -6.79 17.05
C ASN A 138 28.49 -7.23 18.43
N PRO A 139 29.00 -8.45 18.55
CA PRO A 139 29.54 -8.98 19.80
C PRO A 139 30.93 -8.45 20.15
N THR A 140 31.59 -7.69 19.23
CA THR A 140 32.94 -7.14 19.49
C THR A 140 32.93 -6.24 20.70
N GLY A 141 33.78 -6.50 21.69
CA GLY A 141 33.87 -5.75 22.94
C GLY A 141 32.73 -6.01 23.94
N LYS A 142 31.70 -6.80 23.61
CA LYS A 142 30.53 -7.06 24.45
C LYS A 142 30.58 -8.49 25.01
N LYS A 143 31.20 -8.66 26.19
CA LYS A 143 31.44 -9.98 26.81
C LYS A 143 30.16 -10.79 27.02
N LEU A 144 29.16 -10.18 27.69
CA LEU A 144 27.87 -10.85 27.96
C LEU A 144 27.11 -11.23 26.70
N PHE A 145 27.16 -10.41 25.67
CA PHE A 145 26.54 -10.71 24.40
C PHE A 145 27.25 -11.88 23.67
N LYS A 146 28.59 -11.95 23.73
CA LYS A 146 29.33 -13.11 23.24
C LYS A 146 28.95 -14.39 23.97
N GLU A 147 28.80 -14.35 25.26
CA GLU A 147 28.37 -15.48 26.08
C GLU A 147 26.95 -15.92 25.74
N ALA A 148 26.03 -14.97 25.59
CA ALA A 148 24.66 -15.25 25.18
C ALA A 148 24.59 -15.93 23.80
N LEU A 149 25.35 -15.44 22.82
CA LEU A 149 25.45 -16.08 21.49
C LEU A 149 26.02 -17.51 21.58
N ARG A 150 27.08 -17.73 22.37
CA ARG A 150 27.67 -19.07 22.52
C ARG A 150 26.74 -20.06 23.20
N ASN A 151 25.91 -19.59 24.12
CA ASN A 151 24.99 -20.39 24.91
C ASN A 151 23.58 -20.45 24.30
N ASN A 152 23.40 -19.85 23.12
CA ASN A 152 22.09 -19.75 22.45
C ASN A 152 20.99 -19.16 23.34
N ASN A 153 21.35 -18.16 24.16
CA ASN A 153 20.42 -17.47 25.07
C ASN A 153 19.66 -16.41 24.30
N ILE A 154 18.52 -16.79 23.72
CA ILE A 154 17.67 -15.94 22.86
C ILE A 154 17.05 -14.80 23.67
N ASP A 155 16.71 -15.02 24.95
CA ASP A 155 16.08 -14.00 25.80
C ASP A 155 17.02 -12.78 26.08
N TYR A 156 18.34 -13.02 26.00
CA TYR A 156 19.33 -11.94 26.14
C TYR A 156 19.59 -11.21 24.81
N MET A 157 19.35 -11.86 23.65
CA MET A 157 19.64 -11.30 22.32
C MET A 157 18.53 -10.39 21.83
#